data_9d449bf39c1a8b2df4c31e2fbac50523
#
_entry.id   9d449bf39c1a8b2df4c31e2fbac50523
#
_cell.length_a   1.000
_cell.length_b   1.000
_cell.length_c   1.000
_cell.angle_alpha   90.00
_cell.angle_beta   90.00
_cell.angle_gamma   90.00
#
_symmetry.space_group_name_H-M   'P 1'
#
loop_
_entity.id
_entity.type
_entity.pdbx_description
1 polymer ?
#
loop_
_entity_poly.entity_id
_entity_poly.type
_entity_poly.pdbx_seq_one_letter_code
_entity_poly.pdbx_strand_id
1 'polypeptide(L)'
;MKKNEIFDVLIVGAGPSGSNTAISFKNLNPDLKIGIIDKAIFPRDKSCGDAIGPGVINALKRFNNEHILDGEPEVISTSLFGPDNIGIQNYIPKVKNKDDSVVYVIPRYELDNRIFEIAKNLVVHSYEGVMYLNYEQTENEDIL
;
A
#
# COMPACT_ATOMS: atom_id res chain seq x y z
N MET A 1 18.56 6.64 -9.98
CA MET A 1 19.33 6.85 -8.74
C MET A 1 20.65 7.51 -9.09
N LYS A 2 21.05 8.56 -8.37
CA LYS A 2 22.39 9.13 -8.55
C LYS A 2 23.40 8.15 -7.95
N LYS A 3 24.57 8.00 -8.59
CA LYS A 3 25.65 7.16 -8.05
C LYS A 3 26.06 7.73 -6.67
N ASN A 4 26.04 6.92 -5.61
CA ASN A 4 26.37 7.28 -4.24
C ASN A 4 25.35 8.16 -3.51
N GLU A 5 24.07 7.97 -3.74
CA GLU A 5 23.04 8.61 -2.94
C GLU A 5 22.82 7.81 -1.64
N ILE A 6 22.97 8.46 -0.49
CA ILE A 6 22.84 7.86 0.85
C ILE A 6 21.43 8.16 1.39
N PHE A 7 20.80 7.17 1.98
CA PHE A 7 19.51 7.24 2.66
C PHE A 7 19.64 6.73 4.09
N ASP A 8 18.85 7.29 4.99
CA ASP A 8 18.69 6.73 6.34
C ASP A 8 17.92 5.42 6.29
N VAL A 9 16.97 5.32 5.35
CA VAL A 9 16.15 4.12 5.11
C VAL A 9 15.96 3.92 3.61
N LEU A 10 16.29 2.74 3.11
CA LEU A 10 15.98 2.31 1.76
C LEU A 10 14.92 1.20 1.80
N ILE A 11 13.77 1.45 1.19
CA ILE A 11 12.65 0.51 1.12
C ILE A 11 12.65 -0.16 -0.25
N VAL A 12 12.62 -1.49 -0.25
CA VAL A 12 12.54 -2.31 -1.47
C VAL A 12 11.10 -2.76 -1.69
N GLY A 13 10.48 -2.22 -2.73
CA GLY A 13 9.09 -2.44 -3.12
C GLY A 13 8.18 -1.28 -2.73
N ALA A 14 7.55 -0.65 -3.74
CA ALA A 14 6.63 0.48 -3.58
C ALA A 14 5.14 0.05 -3.55
N GLY A 15 4.86 -1.23 -3.34
CA GLY A 15 3.49 -1.70 -3.10
C GLY A 15 2.93 -1.16 -1.78
N PRO A 16 1.68 -1.50 -1.40
CA PRO A 16 1.02 -0.95 -0.21
C PRO A 16 1.85 -1.03 1.06
N SER A 17 2.56 -2.13 1.28
CA SER A 17 3.40 -2.30 2.48
C SER A 17 4.57 -1.31 2.49
N GLY A 18 5.34 -1.24 1.40
CA GLY A 18 6.50 -0.34 1.33
C GLY A 18 6.10 1.13 1.36
N SER A 19 5.06 1.50 0.63
CA SER A 19 4.54 2.87 0.63
C SER A 19 4.02 3.29 2.00
N ASN A 20 3.23 2.43 2.69
CA ASN A 20 2.79 2.72 4.06
C ASN A 20 3.95 2.75 5.07
N THR A 21 4.99 1.94 4.86
CA THR A 21 6.22 2.01 5.66
C THR A 21 6.89 3.38 5.51
N ALA A 22 7.05 3.87 4.28
CA ALA A 22 7.61 5.19 4.01
C ALA A 22 6.77 6.31 4.66
N ILE A 23 5.44 6.25 4.50
CA ILE A 23 4.49 7.18 5.13
C ILE A 23 4.65 7.16 6.66
N SER A 24 4.74 5.97 7.26
CA SER A 24 4.89 5.81 8.70
C SER A 24 6.18 6.44 9.21
N PHE A 25 7.31 6.17 8.55
CA PHE A 25 8.59 6.77 8.92
C PHE A 25 8.56 8.29 8.82
N LYS A 26 8.00 8.83 7.74
CA LYS A 26 7.90 10.29 7.54
C LYS A 26 6.99 10.96 8.56
N ASN A 27 5.91 10.31 9.00
CA ASN A 27 5.04 10.84 10.05
C ASN A 27 5.69 10.79 11.44
N LEU A 28 6.54 9.78 11.71
CA LEU A 28 7.26 9.66 12.97
C LEU A 28 8.50 10.56 13.05
N ASN A 29 9.21 10.70 11.94
CA ASN A 29 10.39 11.55 11.84
C ASN A 29 10.47 12.15 10.41
N PRO A 30 9.99 13.39 10.22
CA PRO A 30 9.99 14.06 8.92
C PRO A 30 11.38 14.29 8.32
N ASP A 31 12.43 14.33 9.15
CA ASP A 31 13.80 14.64 8.71
C ASP A 31 14.50 13.43 8.07
N LEU A 32 13.97 12.21 8.26
CA LEU A 32 14.56 11.02 7.65
C LEU A 32 14.60 11.13 6.13
N LYS A 33 15.78 10.88 5.58
CA LYS A 33 15.95 10.74 4.13
C LYS A 33 15.60 9.31 3.72
N ILE A 34 14.42 9.14 3.12
CA ILE A 34 13.89 7.84 2.74
C ILE A 34 13.98 7.66 1.24
N GLY A 35 14.57 6.53 0.81
CA GLY A 35 14.50 6.02 -0.55
C GLY A 35 13.51 4.88 -0.65
N ILE A 36 12.77 4.82 -1.77
CA ILE A 36 11.94 3.67 -2.12
C ILE A 36 12.21 3.26 -3.55
N ILE A 37 12.49 2.00 -3.78
CA ILE A 37 12.74 1.43 -5.11
C ILE A 37 11.71 0.38 -5.46
N ASP A 38 11.27 0.33 -6.70
CA ASP A 38 10.44 -0.77 -7.23
C ASP A 38 10.86 -1.13 -8.64
N LYS A 39 10.84 -2.43 -8.96
CA LYS A 39 11.12 -2.94 -10.30
C LYS A 39 10.06 -2.56 -11.34
N ALA A 40 8.85 -2.27 -10.89
CA ALA A 40 7.77 -1.82 -11.76
C ALA A 40 7.73 -0.30 -11.86
N ILE A 41 7.03 0.19 -12.88
CA ILE A 41 6.62 1.59 -13.04
C ILE A 41 5.15 1.67 -12.69
N PHE A 42 4.78 2.60 -11.81
CA PHE A 42 3.40 2.79 -11.37
C PHE A 42 2.63 3.74 -12.30
N PRO A 43 1.31 3.53 -12.46
CA PRO A 43 0.51 2.48 -11.86
C PRO A 43 0.78 1.11 -12.49
N ARG A 44 0.84 0.06 -11.64
CA ARG A 44 1.06 -1.32 -12.09
C ARG A 44 -0.02 -2.26 -11.58
N ASP A 45 -0.34 -3.27 -12.33
CA ASP A 45 -1.26 -4.31 -11.90
C ASP A 45 -0.59 -5.34 -10.99
N LYS A 46 -1.39 -5.99 -10.15
CA LYS A 46 -1.01 -7.13 -9.33
C LYS A 46 -2.21 -7.99 -9.03
N SER A 47 -2.10 -9.30 -9.28
CA SER A 47 -3.14 -10.27 -8.95
C SER A 47 -3.60 -10.14 -7.50
N CYS A 48 -4.90 -9.90 -7.32
CA CYS A 48 -5.57 -9.73 -6.03
C CYS A 48 -7.08 -9.89 -6.23
N GLY A 49 -7.82 -10.13 -5.14
CA GLY A 49 -9.27 -10.05 -5.15
C GLY A 49 -9.83 -8.64 -4.97
N ASP A 50 -8.96 -7.62 -4.92
CA ASP A 50 -9.27 -6.19 -4.88
C ASP A 50 -10.20 -5.74 -3.73
N ALA A 51 -10.50 -6.65 -2.80
CA ALA A 51 -11.33 -6.37 -1.64
C ALA A 51 -10.50 -5.74 -0.51
N ILE A 52 -10.97 -4.61 0.00
CA ILE A 52 -10.33 -3.82 1.05
C ILE A 52 -11.23 -3.83 2.27
N GLY A 53 -10.80 -4.58 3.27
CA GLY A 53 -11.54 -4.71 4.53
C GLY A 53 -11.13 -3.72 5.61
N PRO A 54 -11.76 -3.80 6.79
CA PRO A 54 -11.56 -2.87 7.91
C PRO A 54 -10.11 -2.71 8.34
N GLY A 55 -9.29 -3.76 8.25
CA GLY A 55 -7.88 -3.70 8.63
C GLY A 55 -7.08 -2.69 7.79
N VAL A 56 -7.32 -2.64 6.48
CA VAL A 56 -6.67 -1.68 5.57
C VAL A 56 -7.23 -0.28 5.81
N ILE A 57 -8.55 -0.15 5.96
CA ILE A 57 -9.23 1.12 6.24
C ILE A 57 -8.67 1.74 7.52
N ASN A 58 -8.53 0.95 8.59
CA ASN A 58 -7.96 1.42 9.85
C ASN A 58 -6.47 1.80 9.72
N ALA A 59 -5.72 1.11 8.88
CA ALA A 59 -4.33 1.50 8.60
C ALA A 59 -4.26 2.86 7.88
N LEU A 60 -5.13 3.11 6.91
CA LEU A 60 -5.20 4.40 6.22
C LEU A 60 -5.62 5.53 7.17
N LYS A 61 -6.61 5.30 8.03
CA LYS A 61 -7.08 6.28 9.03
C LYS A 61 -6.00 6.71 10.01
N ARG A 62 -5.08 5.81 10.38
CA ARG A 62 -3.96 6.17 11.28
C ARG A 62 -3.10 7.31 10.76
N PHE A 63 -3.10 7.52 9.45
CA PHE A 63 -2.31 8.54 8.77
C PHE A 63 -3.16 9.57 8.04
N ASN A 64 -4.47 9.64 8.33
CA ASN A 64 -5.45 10.51 7.69
C ASN A 64 -5.49 10.36 6.15
N ASN A 65 -5.32 9.13 5.67
CA ASN A 65 -5.26 8.80 4.23
C ASN A 65 -6.50 8.05 3.75
N GLU A 66 -7.55 7.93 4.55
CA GLU A 66 -8.81 7.25 4.19
C GLU A 66 -9.54 7.91 3.02
N HIS A 67 -9.26 9.18 2.75
CA HIS A 67 -9.83 9.91 1.62
C HIS A 67 -9.56 9.28 0.26
N ILE A 68 -8.53 8.41 0.16
CA ILE A 68 -8.27 7.66 -1.09
C ILE A 68 -9.37 6.64 -1.42
N LEU A 69 -10.26 6.36 -0.47
CA LEU A 69 -11.41 5.47 -0.62
C LEU A 69 -12.71 6.23 -0.98
N ASP A 70 -12.66 7.55 -1.06
CA ASP A 70 -13.84 8.37 -1.34
C ASP A 70 -14.39 8.07 -2.74
N GLY A 71 -15.70 7.80 -2.78
CA GLY A 71 -16.40 7.47 -4.03
C GLY A 71 -16.28 6.02 -4.48
N GLU A 72 -15.50 5.19 -3.77
CA GLU A 72 -15.39 3.78 -4.12
C GLU A 72 -16.62 2.97 -3.71
N PRO A 73 -16.98 1.93 -4.49
CA PRO A 73 -18.16 1.13 -4.21
C PRO A 73 -17.99 0.30 -2.93
N GLU A 74 -18.99 0.40 -2.04
CA GLU A 74 -19.07 -0.46 -0.85
C GLU A 74 -19.66 -1.83 -1.23
N VAL A 75 -19.04 -2.88 -0.72
CA VAL A 75 -19.58 -4.26 -0.84
C VAL A 75 -20.70 -4.44 0.17
N ILE A 76 -21.90 -4.76 -0.30
CA ILE A 76 -23.07 -5.00 0.55
C ILE A 76 -23.33 -6.49 0.81
N SER A 77 -22.85 -7.36 -0.08
CA SER A 77 -22.96 -8.81 0.07
C SER A 77 -21.88 -9.54 -0.71
N THR A 78 -21.61 -10.77 -0.32
CA THR A 78 -20.75 -11.71 -1.05
C THR A 78 -21.52 -12.97 -1.35
N SER A 79 -21.31 -13.56 -2.53
CA SER A 79 -21.88 -14.85 -2.92
C SER A 79 -20.77 -15.85 -3.22
N LEU A 80 -20.88 -17.04 -2.66
CA LEU A 80 -19.99 -18.16 -2.93
C LEU A 80 -20.78 -19.24 -3.63
N PHE A 81 -20.28 -19.73 -4.77
CA PHE A 81 -20.93 -20.79 -5.55
C PHE A 81 -20.05 -22.04 -5.55
N GLY A 82 -20.66 -23.19 -5.27
CA GLY A 82 -20.06 -24.50 -5.44
C GLY A 82 -20.01 -24.93 -6.90
N PRO A 83 -19.32 -26.08 -7.20
CA PRO A 83 -19.26 -26.63 -8.56
C PRO A 83 -20.59 -27.01 -9.15
N ASP A 84 -21.57 -27.30 -8.30
CA ASP A 84 -22.97 -27.62 -8.61
C ASP A 84 -23.86 -26.40 -8.82
N ASN A 85 -23.27 -25.22 -8.82
CA ASN A 85 -23.93 -23.92 -8.92
C ASN A 85 -24.89 -23.61 -7.75
N ILE A 86 -24.78 -24.36 -6.63
CA ILE A 86 -25.46 -24.01 -5.39
C ILE A 86 -24.64 -22.93 -4.70
N GLY A 87 -25.28 -21.80 -4.42
CA GLY A 87 -24.64 -20.60 -3.84
C GLY A 87 -25.15 -20.31 -2.45
N ILE A 88 -24.25 -19.72 -1.64
CA ILE A 88 -24.56 -19.07 -0.37
C ILE A 88 -24.29 -17.58 -0.51
N GLN A 89 -25.27 -16.75 -0.18
CA GLN A 89 -25.11 -15.31 -0.14
C GLN A 89 -25.01 -14.84 1.31
N ASN A 90 -23.92 -14.13 1.62
CA ASN A 90 -23.73 -13.48 2.91
C ASN A 90 -23.85 -11.96 2.74
N TYR A 91 -24.69 -11.34 3.51
CA TYR A 91 -24.77 -9.89 3.60
C TYR A 91 -23.78 -9.37 4.63
N ILE A 92 -23.09 -8.30 4.28
CA ILE A 92 -22.23 -7.61 5.23
C ILE A 92 -23.13 -6.84 6.20
N PRO A 93 -23.12 -7.17 7.49
CA PRO A 93 -24.01 -6.53 8.45
C PRO A 93 -23.65 -5.05 8.59
N LYS A 94 -24.65 -4.18 8.53
CA LYS A 94 -24.48 -2.76 8.92
C LYS A 94 -24.33 -2.70 10.44
N VAL A 95 -23.11 -2.65 10.92
CA VAL A 95 -22.83 -2.50 12.37
C VAL A 95 -23.00 -1.04 12.79
N LYS A 96 -23.30 -0.81 14.08
CA LYS A 96 -23.52 0.54 14.64
C LYS A 96 -22.33 1.48 14.42
N ASN A 97 -21.11 0.96 14.40
CA ASN A 97 -19.92 1.70 13.99
C ASN A 97 -19.66 1.38 12.52
N LYS A 98 -19.95 2.33 11.64
CA LYS A 98 -19.83 2.21 10.18
C LYS A 98 -18.45 1.68 9.73
N ASP A 99 -17.44 1.93 10.54
CA ASP A 99 -16.04 1.64 10.24
C ASP A 99 -15.62 0.17 10.38
N ASP A 100 -16.37 -0.62 11.18
CA ASP A 100 -15.96 -1.99 11.50
C ASP A 100 -16.47 -3.05 10.51
N SER A 101 -17.31 -2.67 9.56
CA SER A 101 -17.95 -3.61 8.63
C SER A 101 -17.87 -3.21 7.16
N VAL A 102 -17.31 -2.05 6.83
CA VAL A 102 -17.23 -1.61 5.45
C VAL A 102 -16.13 -2.37 4.72
N VAL A 103 -16.45 -2.83 3.51
CA VAL A 103 -15.51 -3.41 2.56
C VAL A 103 -15.66 -2.65 1.25
N TYR A 104 -14.56 -2.23 0.65
CA TYR A 104 -14.52 -1.62 -0.67
C TYR A 104 -13.94 -2.58 -1.70
N VAL A 105 -14.21 -2.34 -2.97
CA VAL A 105 -13.52 -3.00 -4.07
C VAL A 105 -12.78 -1.95 -4.88
N ILE A 106 -11.46 -2.01 -4.87
CA ILE A 106 -10.60 -1.10 -5.61
C ILE A 106 -9.51 -1.91 -6.31
N PRO A 107 -9.39 -1.83 -7.63
CA PRO A 107 -8.31 -2.50 -8.35
C PRO A 107 -6.94 -2.14 -7.79
N ARG A 108 -6.06 -3.14 -7.66
CA ARG A 108 -4.68 -2.93 -7.17
C ARG A 108 -3.91 -1.92 -7.99
N TYR A 109 -4.20 -1.83 -9.27
CA TYR A 109 -3.69 -0.80 -10.16
C TYR A 109 -3.93 0.62 -9.60
N GLU A 110 -5.12 0.88 -9.07
CA GLU A 110 -5.46 2.19 -8.51
C GLU A 110 -5.01 2.35 -7.06
N LEU A 111 -5.36 1.38 -6.20
CA LEU A 111 -5.04 1.45 -4.77
C LEU A 111 -3.55 1.61 -4.52
N ASP A 112 -2.73 0.75 -5.14
CA ASP A 112 -1.29 0.76 -4.94
C ASP A 112 -0.70 2.10 -5.39
N ASN A 113 -1.17 2.63 -6.52
CA ASN A 113 -0.73 3.92 -7.04
C ASN A 113 -1.12 5.08 -6.12
N ARG A 114 -2.37 5.11 -5.63
CA ARG A 114 -2.84 6.16 -4.72
C ARG A 114 -2.00 6.22 -3.44
N ILE A 115 -1.70 5.08 -2.82
CA ILE A 115 -0.86 5.01 -1.62
C ILE A 115 0.58 5.44 -1.93
N PHE A 116 1.12 5.03 -3.08
CA PHE A 116 2.46 5.40 -3.50
C PHE A 116 2.59 6.91 -3.77
N GLU A 117 1.58 7.53 -4.39
CA GLU A 117 1.57 8.99 -4.58
C GLU A 117 1.59 9.75 -3.24
N ILE A 118 0.87 9.27 -2.21
CA ILE A 118 0.97 9.85 -0.87
C ILE A 118 2.41 9.79 -0.35
N ALA A 119 3.07 8.63 -0.48
CA ALA A 119 4.46 8.49 -0.05
C ALA A 119 5.39 9.46 -0.79
N LYS A 120 5.23 9.61 -2.12
CA LYS A 120 6.00 10.57 -2.92
C LYS A 120 5.78 12.02 -2.48
N ASN A 121 4.55 12.39 -2.15
CA ASN A 121 4.20 13.74 -1.68
C ASN A 121 4.81 14.08 -0.31
N LEU A 122 5.21 13.09 0.48
CA LEU A 122 5.94 13.26 1.74
C LEU A 122 7.47 13.40 1.55
N VAL A 123 7.92 13.78 0.34
CA VAL A 123 9.35 13.95 0.02
C VAL A 123 10.14 12.63 0.20
N VAL A 124 9.56 11.54 -0.20
CA VAL A 124 10.23 10.24 -0.32
C VAL A 124 10.90 10.17 -1.70
N HIS A 125 12.20 9.85 -1.73
CA HIS A 125 12.90 9.66 -3.00
C HIS A 125 12.47 8.34 -3.63
N SER A 126 11.76 8.39 -4.74
CA SER A 126 11.23 7.20 -5.41
C SER A 126 11.97 6.91 -6.72
N TYR A 127 12.26 5.64 -6.93
CA TYR A 127 12.93 5.14 -8.12
C TYR A 127 12.17 3.94 -8.66
N GLU A 128 11.42 4.18 -9.72
CA GLU A 128 10.65 3.17 -10.44
C GLU A 128 11.50 2.52 -11.54
N GLY A 129 11.21 1.27 -11.90
CA GLY A 129 11.99 0.51 -12.88
C GLY A 129 13.37 0.05 -12.34
N VAL A 130 13.59 0.11 -11.03
CA VAL A 130 14.84 -0.25 -10.37
C VAL A 130 14.65 -1.54 -9.58
N MET A 131 15.34 -2.59 -10.03
CA MET A 131 15.30 -3.89 -9.38
C MET A 131 16.42 -4.01 -8.34
N TYR A 132 16.06 -4.38 -7.11
CA TYR A 132 17.01 -4.78 -6.09
C TYR A 132 17.64 -6.12 -6.47
N LEU A 133 18.95 -6.23 -6.38
CA LEU A 133 19.69 -7.45 -6.65
C LEU A 133 20.27 -8.06 -5.37
N ASN A 134 21.07 -7.29 -4.65
CA ASN A 134 21.72 -7.69 -3.40
C ASN A 134 22.14 -6.44 -2.62
N TYR A 135 22.68 -6.65 -1.44
CA TYR A 135 23.35 -5.61 -0.65
C TYR A 135 24.73 -6.11 -0.21
N GLU A 136 25.62 -5.18 0.04
CA GLU A 136 26.91 -5.44 0.65
C GLU A 136 26.99 -4.63 1.94
N GLN A 137 27.41 -5.29 3.02
CA GLN A 137 27.63 -4.63 4.30
C GLN A 137 29.13 -4.28 4.40
N THR A 138 29.42 -3.04 4.70
CA THR A 138 30.79 -2.59 4.93
C THR A 138 31.23 -2.84 6.37
N GLU A 139 32.52 -2.81 6.66
CA GLU A 139 33.08 -2.97 8.02
C GLU A 139 32.60 -1.88 9.01
N ASN A 140 32.09 -0.75 8.50
CA ASN A 140 31.55 0.37 9.28
C ASN A 140 30.02 0.31 9.45
N GLU A 141 29.40 -0.85 9.24
CA GLU A 141 27.93 -1.06 9.31
C GLU A 141 27.10 -0.33 8.23
N ASP A 142 27.73 0.35 7.26
CA ASP A 142 27.02 0.92 6.13
C ASP A 142 26.58 -0.18 5.16
N ILE A 143 25.38 -0.08 4.66
CA ILE A 143 24.81 -0.97 3.64
C ILE A 143 24.85 -0.23 2.30
N LEU A 144 25.52 -0.81 1.32
CA LEU A 144 25.65 -0.26 -0.03
C LEU A 144 24.84 -1.05 -1.06
#